data_54d2a218a15807d57f68b84e8498e1a1
#
_entry.id   54d2a218a15807d57f68b84e8498e1a1
#
_cell.length_a   1.000
_cell.length_b   1.000
_cell.length_c   1.000
_cell.angle_alpha   90.00
_cell.angle_beta   90.00
_cell.angle_gamma   90.00
#
_symmetry.space_group_name_H-M   'P 1'
#
loop_
_entity.id
_entity.type
_entity.pdbx_description
1 polymer ?
#
loop_
_entity_poly.entity_id
_entity_poly.type
_entity_poly.pdbx_seq_one_letter_code
_entity_poly.pdbx_strand_id
1 'polypeptide(L)'
;MIKTIIVGISIFSFVSCASAKNFPQANDPLSRDTFSFKEPTSNDLSEKITLWGTYYYLPQLGESSGDFPLRDMNNMELGPRLSLNGWCASAMEGSVRIMDKNGDGKTFNFAGVTPENPVDCKKIFKINVSKTKFREANGPYGDGLDEYILSPYRTLATDKRIIVPGTVLYIPEARGAKIILNSGRVITHDGYFFAGDKGGAIKENHVDVFIGINTNAPFFPWIKSNKDKTFNAFIVTDKKIISDLTELHTTF
;
A
#
# COMPACT_ATOMS: atom_id res chain seq x y z
N MET A 1 -50.25 -5.18 -65.31
CA MET A 1 -48.91 -5.63 -64.84
C MET A 1 -48.29 -4.49 -63.98
N ILE A 2 -48.43 -4.62 -62.69
CA ILE A 2 -47.92 -3.64 -61.72
C ILE A 2 -46.62 -4.22 -61.14
N LYS A 3 -45.48 -3.53 -61.36
CA LYS A 3 -44.16 -3.89 -60.81
C LYS A 3 -44.04 -3.25 -59.44
N THR A 4 -43.99 -4.06 -58.39
CA THR A 4 -43.73 -3.66 -57.04
C THR A 4 -42.21 -3.51 -56.88
N ILE A 5 -41.72 -2.30 -56.49
CA ILE A 5 -40.33 -2.02 -56.17
C ILE A 5 -40.21 -2.19 -54.66
N ILE A 6 -39.39 -3.16 -54.23
CA ILE A 6 -39.02 -3.35 -52.84
C ILE A 6 -37.77 -2.51 -52.58
N VAL A 7 -37.92 -1.47 -51.76
CA VAL A 7 -36.78 -0.68 -51.25
C VAL A 7 -36.28 -1.34 -49.97
N GLY A 8 -35.09 -1.93 -50.05
CA GLY A 8 -34.42 -2.50 -48.90
C GLY A 8 -33.78 -1.37 -48.04
N ILE A 9 -34.27 -1.23 -46.83
CA ILE A 9 -33.66 -0.34 -45.82
C ILE A 9 -32.56 -1.12 -45.11
N SER A 10 -31.30 -0.80 -45.41
CA SER A 10 -30.14 -1.27 -44.65
C SER A 10 -30.03 -0.47 -43.35
N ILE A 11 -30.30 -1.13 -42.22
CA ILE A 11 -30.06 -0.56 -40.90
C ILE A 11 -28.57 -0.74 -40.58
N PHE A 12 -27.79 0.34 -40.68
CA PHE A 12 -26.44 0.39 -40.15
C PHE A 12 -26.52 0.54 -38.64
N SER A 13 -26.28 -0.57 -37.91
CA SER A 13 -26.06 -0.53 -36.46
C SER A 13 -24.70 0.08 -36.20
N PHE A 14 -24.66 1.33 -35.74
CA PHE A 14 -23.46 1.92 -35.14
C PHE A 14 -23.22 1.25 -33.78
N VAL A 15 -22.29 0.33 -33.75
CA VAL A 15 -21.71 -0.13 -32.47
C VAL A 15 -20.88 1.04 -31.93
N SER A 16 -21.48 1.77 -31.02
CA SER A 16 -20.76 2.78 -30.23
C SER A 16 -19.77 2.05 -29.34
N CYS A 17 -18.51 2.03 -29.75
CA CYS A 17 -17.39 1.63 -28.87
C CYS A 17 -17.28 2.71 -27.79
N ALA A 18 -17.90 2.46 -26.62
CA ALA A 18 -17.66 3.27 -25.45
C ALA A 18 -16.15 3.18 -25.12
N SER A 19 -15.42 4.23 -25.40
CA SER A 19 -14.04 4.41 -24.93
C SER A 19 -14.05 4.24 -23.42
N ALA A 20 -13.45 3.16 -22.93
CA ALA A 20 -13.12 3.04 -21.52
C ALA A 20 -12.31 4.29 -21.15
N LYS A 21 -12.87 5.14 -20.29
CA LYS A 21 -12.15 6.26 -19.74
C LYS A 21 -10.92 5.68 -19.04
N ASN A 22 -9.75 5.92 -19.60
CA ASN A 22 -8.49 5.66 -18.94
C ASN A 22 -8.44 6.57 -17.70
N PHE A 23 -8.84 6.04 -16.55
CA PHE A 23 -8.54 6.68 -15.28
C PHE A 23 -7.02 6.73 -15.14
N PRO A 24 -6.44 7.87 -14.70
CA PRO A 24 -5.01 7.96 -14.47
C PRO A 24 -4.60 6.82 -13.53
N GLN A 25 -3.70 5.96 -13.97
CA GLN A 25 -3.21 4.81 -13.19
C GLN A 25 -2.19 5.24 -12.11
N ALA A 26 -2.42 6.36 -11.45
CA ALA A 26 -1.57 6.87 -10.38
C ALA A 26 -1.37 5.87 -9.20
N ASN A 27 -2.14 4.78 -9.19
CA ASN A 27 -2.16 3.78 -8.13
C ASN A 27 -1.74 2.37 -8.58
N ASP A 28 -1.14 2.22 -9.77
CA ASP A 28 -0.57 0.93 -10.18
C ASP A 28 0.88 0.86 -9.67
N PRO A 29 1.24 -0.09 -8.78
CA PRO A 29 2.62 -0.28 -8.35
C PRO A 29 3.60 -0.40 -9.51
N LEU A 30 3.15 -0.95 -10.65
CA LEU A 30 3.96 -1.12 -11.85
C LEU A 30 4.23 0.19 -12.62
N SER A 31 3.60 1.30 -12.26
CA SER A 31 3.91 2.60 -12.88
C SER A 31 5.31 3.08 -12.53
N ARG A 32 5.87 2.63 -11.41
CA ARG A 32 7.17 3.08 -10.88
C ARG A 32 8.18 1.94 -10.66
N ASP A 33 7.71 0.69 -10.61
CA ASP A 33 8.54 -0.48 -10.30
C ASP A 33 8.17 -1.66 -11.20
N THR A 34 9.15 -2.24 -11.85
CA THR A 34 8.99 -3.40 -12.73
C THR A 34 9.22 -4.73 -12.04
N PHE A 35 9.68 -4.74 -10.79
CA PHE A 35 10.07 -5.94 -10.03
C PHE A 35 11.02 -6.84 -10.82
N SER A 36 12.08 -6.25 -11.40
CA SER A 36 12.95 -6.93 -12.38
C SER A 36 14.43 -6.99 -11.97
N PHE A 37 14.74 -6.74 -10.68
CA PHE A 37 16.11 -6.90 -10.21
C PHE A 37 16.57 -8.36 -10.36
N LYS A 38 17.83 -8.52 -10.75
CA LYS A 38 18.45 -9.84 -10.88
C LYS A 38 18.58 -10.50 -9.50
N GLU A 39 18.67 -11.82 -9.52
CA GLU A 39 19.00 -12.57 -8.31
C GLU A 39 20.38 -12.16 -7.79
N PRO A 40 20.52 -11.88 -6.50
CA PRO A 40 21.82 -11.47 -5.96
C PRO A 40 22.80 -12.63 -5.93
N THR A 41 24.07 -12.31 -6.11
CA THR A 41 25.18 -13.25 -5.82
C THR A 41 25.53 -13.18 -4.33
N SER A 42 26.35 -14.12 -3.85
CA SER A 42 26.84 -14.08 -2.46
C SER A 42 27.62 -12.80 -2.12
N ASN A 43 28.22 -12.14 -3.12
CA ASN A 43 28.97 -10.91 -2.92
C ASN A 43 28.05 -9.67 -2.77
N ASP A 44 26.80 -9.78 -3.18
CA ASP A 44 25.80 -8.72 -3.12
C ASP A 44 25.02 -8.73 -1.81
N LEU A 45 25.32 -9.70 -0.94
CA LEU A 45 24.64 -9.93 0.34
C LEU A 45 25.63 -9.94 1.49
N SER A 46 25.17 -9.50 2.66
CA SER A 46 25.95 -9.57 3.89
C SER A 46 25.22 -10.36 4.98
N GLU A 47 24.80 -9.72 6.06
CA GLU A 47 24.20 -10.35 7.21
C GLU A 47 22.88 -11.07 6.88
N LYS A 48 22.73 -12.26 7.44
CA LYS A 48 21.47 -13.02 7.42
C LYS A 48 20.67 -12.73 8.69
N ILE A 49 19.41 -12.37 8.54
CA ILE A 49 18.47 -12.10 9.62
C ILE A 49 17.30 -13.08 9.51
N THR A 50 16.91 -13.70 10.63
CA THR A 50 15.70 -14.55 10.67
C THR A 50 14.52 -13.69 11.11
N LEU A 51 13.48 -13.64 10.27
CA LEU A 51 12.31 -12.78 10.44
C LEU A 51 11.02 -13.61 10.41
N TRP A 52 9.93 -13.05 10.89
CA TRP A 52 8.57 -13.50 10.62
C TRP A 52 7.73 -12.32 10.16
N GLY A 53 6.63 -12.55 9.42
CA GLY A 53 5.93 -11.46 8.75
C GLY A 53 4.42 -11.50 8.87
N THR A 54 3.84 -10.30 8.76
CA THR A 54 2.42 -10.01 8.57
C THR A 54 2.23 -9.07 7.37
N TYR A 55 1.00 -8.63 7.11
CA TYR A 55 0.68 -7.66 6.07
C TYR A 55 -0.06 -6.47 6.66
N TYR A 56 0.20 -5.30 6.11
CA TYR A 56 -0.65 -4.14 6.31
C TYR A 56 -1.00 -3.48 4.97
N TYR A 57 -2.08 -2.72 4.95
CA TYR A 57 -2.61 -2.14 3.73
C TYR A 57 -3.06 -0.69 3.94
N LEU A 58 -3.30 0.01 2.85
CA LEU A 58 -3.87 1.34 2.84
C LEU A 58 -5.39 1.22 2.62
N PRO A 59 -6.23 1.46 3.64
CA PRO A 59 -7.67 1.54 3.45
C PRO A 59 -8.02 2.58 2.39
N GLN A 60 -8.83 2.20 1.40
CA GLN A 60 -9.36 3.11 0.40
C GLN A 60 -10.86 3.29 0.63
N LEU A 61 -11.27 4.51 0.94
CA LEU A 61 -12.63 4.86 1.29
C LEU A 61 -13.14 5.96 0.35
N GLY A 62 -14.43 5.94 0.05
CA GLY A 62 -15.09 7.07 -0.60
C GLY A 62 -15.31 8.20 0.39
N GLU A 63 -15.35 9.43 -0.10
CA GLU A 63 -15.81 10.56 0.68
C GLU A 63 -17.23 10.26 1.22
N SER A 64 -17.39 10.38 2.51
CA SER A 64 -18.66 10.08 3.17
C SER A 64 -19.12 11.25 4.04
N SER A 65 -20.43 11.30 4.32
CA SER A 65 -21.05 12.21 5.27
C SER A 65 -21.00 11.67 6.72
N GLY A 66 -19.99 10.87 7.05
CA GLY A 66 -19.84 10.29 8.39
C GLY A 66 -19.58 11.34 9.46
N ASP A 67 -19.71 10.93 10.73
CA ASP A 67 -19.63 11.84 11.89
C ASP A 67 -18.20 12.02 12.42
N PHE A 68 -17.24 11.21 11.94
CA PHE A 68 -15.88 11.16 12.47
C PHE A 68 -14.88 11.83 11.53
N PRO A 69 -14.52 13.13 11.75
CA PRO A 69 -13.56 13.82 10.92
C PRO A 69 -12.14 13.32 11.17
N LEU A 70 -11.32 13.34 10.12
CA LEU A 70 -9.87 13.29 10.28
C LEU A 70 -9.41 14.65 10.84
N ARG A 71 -8.59 14.63 11.90
CA ARG A 71 -8.08 15.83 12.57
C ARG A 71 -6.57 15.82 12.65
N ASP A 72 -5.97 17.00 12.52
CA ASP A 72 -4.52 17.19 12.69
C ASP A 72 -4.11 17.28 14.17
N MET A 73 -2.82 17.50 14.43
CA MET A 73 -2.25 17.65 15.77
C MET A 73 -2.74 18.89 16.52
N ASN A 74 -3.27 19.89 15.81
CA ASN A 74 -3.91 21.08 16.38
C ASN A 74 -5.43 20.91 16.54
N ASN A 75 -5.92 19.68 16.29
CA ASN A 75 -7.34 19.32 16.37
C ASN A 75 -8.23 19.99 15.30
N MET A 76 -7.62 20.55 14.25
CA MET A 76 -8.32 21.09 13.09
C MET A 76 -8.80 19.95 12.18
N GLU A 77 -10.02 20.09 11.62
CA GLU A 77 -10.54 19.14 10.63
C GLU A 77 -9.77 19.25 9.30
N LEU A 78 -9.37 18.09 8.76
CA LEU A 78 -8.64 17.99 7.49
C LEU A 78 -9.58 17.91 6.26
N GLY A 79 -10.89 17.97 6.49
CA GLY A 79 -11.93 17.92 5.46
C GLY A 79 -12.71 16.61 5.47
N PRO A 80 -12.13 15.45 5.17
CA PRO A 80 -12.89 14.20 5.11
C PRO A 80 -13.50 13.80 6.46
N ARG A 81 -14.74 13.29 6.39
CA ARG A 81 -15.46 12.71 7.54
C ARG A 81 -15.81 11.27 7.21
N LEU A 82 -15.59 10.36 8.13
CA LEU A 82 -15.70 8.92 7.92
C LEU A 82 -16.80 8.32 8.81
N SER A 83 -17.26 7.12 8.45
CA SER A 83 -17.99 6.28 9.40
C SER A 83 -17.07 5.87 10.56
N LEU A 84 -17.63 5.43 11.68
CA LEU A 84 -16.85 4.94 12.81
C LEU A 84 -15.88 3.80 12.40
N ASN A 85 -16.38 2.84 11.62
CA ASN A 85 -15.57 1.73 11.14
C ASN A 85 -14.42 2.20 10.23
N GLY A 86 -14.71 3.13 9.31
CA GLY A 86 -13.69 3.70 8.42
C GLY A 86 -12.63 4.48 9.19
N TRP A 87 -13.03 5.31 10.15
CA TRP A 87 -12.11 6.06 10.99
C TRP A 87 -11.21 5.14 11.82
N CYS A 88 -11.80 4.12 12.45
CA CYS A 88 -11.06 3.19 13.30
C CYS A 88 -10.10 2.31 12.49
N ALA A 89 -10.49 1.87 11.28
CA ALA A 89 -9.60 1.16 10.37
C ALA A 89 -8.42 2.05 9.96
N SER A 90 -8.68 3.31 9.59
CA SER A 90 -7.64 4.29 9.24
C SER A 90 -6.65 4.51 10.38
N ALA A 91 -7.15 4.59 11.61
CA ALA A 91 -6.31 4.77 12.80
C ALA A 91 -5.51 3.52 13.16
N MET A 92 -6.00 2.32 12.83
CA MET A 92 -5.32 1.04 13.04
C MET A 92 -4.17 0.86 12.05
N GLU A 93 -4.45 1.08 10.75
CA GLU A 93 -3.46 0.94 9.68
C GLU A 93 -2.45 2.10 9.65
N GLY A 94 -2.75 3.21 10.35
CA GLY A 94 -1.90 4.41 10.38
C GLY A 94 -2.02 5.30 9.14
N SER A 95 -2.84 4.92 8.16
CA SER A 95 -3.08 5.69 6.94
C SER A 95 -4.44 5.40 6.33
N VAL A 96 -4.91 6.28 5.45
CA VAL A 96 -6.15 6.10 4.67
C VAL A 96 -6.09 6.92 3.38
N ARG A 97 -6.59 6.37 2.28
CA ARG A 97 -6.83 7.09 1.04
C ARG A 97 -8.32 7.40 0.89
N ILE A 98 -8.65 8.67 0.78
CA ILE A 98 -10.02 9.13 0.58
C ILE A 98 -10.21 9.50 -0.89
N MET A 99 -11.15 8.83 -1.55
CA MET A 99 -11.50 9.06 -2.95
C MET A 99 -12.66 10.04 -3.02
N ASP A 100 -12.52 11.08 -3.84
CA ASP A 100 -13.61 12.00 -4.15
C ASP A 100 -14.58 11.40 -5.20
N LYS A 101 -15.61 12.17 -5.56
CA LYS A 101 -16.62 11.76 -6.55
C LYS A 101 -16.08 11.64 -7.97
N ASN A 102 -14.94 12.25 -8.26
CA ASN A 102 -14.30 12.20 -9.56
C ASN A 102 -13.31 11.03 -9.70
N GLY A 103 -13.05 10.33 -8.58
CA GLY A 103 -12.06 9.25 -8.51
C GLY A 103 -10.66 9.73 -8.17
N ASP A 104 -10.48 11.02 -7.87
CA ASP A 104 -9.25 11.54 -7.31
C ASP A 104 -9.15 11.20 -5.83
N GLY A 105 -7.95 10.96 -5.33
CA GLY A 105 -7.78 10.53 -3.96
C GLY A 105 -6.65 11.24 -3.25
N LYS A 106 -6.92 11.64 -2.00
CA LYS A 106 -5.92 12.14 -1.06
C LYS A 106 -5.60 11.09 -0.02
N THR A 107 -4.33 10.95 0.30
CA THR A 107 -3.88 10.04 1.35
C THR A 107 -3.57 10.82 2.62
N PHE A 108 -4.00 10.29 3.75
CA PHE A 108 -3.74 10.85 5.07
C PHE A 108 -2.99 9.83 5.90
N ASN A 109 -1.96 10.31 6.60
CA ASN A 109 -1.09 9.50 7.46
C ASN A 109 -1.26 9.84 8.92
N PHE A 110 -0.89 8.91 9.77
CA PHE A 110 -0.67 9.12 11.19
C PHE A 110 0.29 10.30 11.41
N ALA A 111 -0.14 11.27 12.21
CA ALA A 111 0.66 12.42 12.62
C ALA A 111 1.10 12.34 14.09
N GLY A 112 0.33 11.64 14.91
CA GLY A 112 0.58 11.54 16.35
C GLY A 112 -0.68 11.18 17.12
N VAL A 113 -0.63 11.38 18.43
CA VAL A 113 -1.76 11.17 19.35
C VAL A 113 -1.93 12.38 20.25
N THR A 114 -3.18 12.81 20.43
CA THR A 114 -3.55 13.84 21.42
C THR A 114 -4.80 13.42 22.18
N PRO A 115 -5.02 13.90 23.44
CA PRO A 115 -6.18 13.53 24.24
C PRO A 115 -7.50 14.13 23.73
N GLU A 116 -7.44 15.18 22.89
CA GLU A 116 -8.60 15.92 22.42
C GLU A 116 -9.40 15.12 21.39
N ASN A 117 -10.73 15.19 21.52
CA ASN A 117 -11.69 14.55 20.62
C ASN A 117 -11.33 13.10 20.25
N PRO A 118 -11.25 12.19 21.25
CA PRO A 118 -10.98 10.79 20.99
C PRO A 118 -12.18 10.12 20.30
N VAL A 119 -11.91 9.15 19.42
CA VAL A 119 -12.94 8.31 18.80
C VAL A 119 -12.92 6.93 19.44
N ASP A 120 -14.06 6.46 19.96
CA ASP A 120 -14.12 5.15 20.63
C ASP A 120 -14.12 3.99 19.62
N CYS A 121 -12.96 3.38 19.44
CA CYS A 121 -12.78 2.21 18.59
C CYS A 121 -12.82 0.87 19.35
N LYS A 122 -13.06 0.83 20.66
CA LYS A 122 -12.95 -0.39 21.48
C LYS A 122 -13.90 -1.50 21.06
N LYS A 123 -15.06 -1.14 20.47
CA LYS A 123 -16.02 -2.13 19.95
C LYS A 123 -15.57 -2.79 18.66
N ILE A 124 -14.60 -2.20 17.94
CA ILE A 124 -14.11 -2.66 16.64
C ILE A 124 -12.77 -3.35 16.82
N PHE A 125 -11.84 -2.72 17.54
CA PHE A 125 -10.49 -3.21 17.76
C PHE A 125 -10.14 -3.31 19.24
N LYS A 126 -9.36 -4.34 19.61
CA LYS A 126 -8.85 -4.48 20.98
C LYS A 126 -7.72 -3.48 21.31
N ILE A 127 -7.08 -2.91 20.27
CA ILE A 127 -5.98 -1.94 20.40
C ILE A 127 -6.57 -0.54 20.52
N ASN A 128 -6.00 0.29 21.40
CA ASN A 128 -6.47 1.65 21.61
C ASN A 128 -5.86 2.61 20.59
N VAL A 129 -6.60 2.92 19.55
CA VAL A 129 -6.23 3.91 18.51
C VAL A 129 -7.04 5.21 18.61
N SER A 130 -7.85 5.38 19.66
CA SER A 130 -8.86 6.42 19.79
C SER A 130 -8.33 7.86 19.73
N LYS A 131 -7.04 8.07 19.99
CA LYS A 131 -6.37 9.38 20.06
C LYS A 131 -5.57 9.73 18.82
N THR A 132 -5.67 8.92 17.77
CA THR A 132 -4.92 9.12 16.52
C THR A 132 -5.26 10.47 15.87
N LYS A 133 -4.23 11.14 15.40
CA LYS A 133 -4.29 12.34 14.57
C LYS A 133 -3.61 12.09 13.23
N PHE A 134 -4.02 12.84 12.23
CA PHE A 134 -3.63 12.64 10.85
C PHE A 134 -2.97 13.88 10.26
N ARG A 135 -2.28 13.71 9.14
CA ARG A 135 -1.83 14.77 8.23
C ARG A 135 -2.01 14.30 6.79
N GLU A 136 -2.06 15.20 5.84
CA GLU A 136 -1.98 14.81 4.43
C GLU A 136 -0.60 14.20 4.16
N ALA A 137 -0.55 13.13 3.38
CA ALA A 137 0.67 12.44 3.01
C ALA A 137 1.31 13.07 1.77
N ASN A 138 2.63 12.93 1.63
CA ASN A 138 3.36 13.34 0.42
C ASN A 138 3.20 12.30 -0.70
N GLY A 139 3.19 11.01 -0.36
CA GLY A 139 3.04 9.92 -1.32
C GLY A 139 1.60 9.43 -1.48
N PRO A 140 1.24 8.87 -2.63
CA PRO A 140 -0.11 8.39 -2.93
C PRO A 140 -0.51 7.21 -2.06
N TYR A 141 0.45 6.44 -1.57
CA TYR A 141 0.26 5.30 -0.69
C TYR A 141 0.54 5.62 0.79
N GLY A 142 0.94 6.85 1.08
CA GLY A 142 1.33 7.29 2.41
C GLY A 142 2.85 7.42 2.58
N ASP A 143 3.23 7.94 3.75
CA ASP A 143 4.60 8.19 4.12
C ASP A 143 4.99 7.27 5.28
N GLY A 144 6.21 6.74 5.23
CA GLY A 144 6.81 5.91 6.24
C GLY A 144 7.73 6.68 7.20
N LEU A 145 8.85 6.05 7.58
CA LEU A 145 9.92 6.66 8.39
C LEU A 145 10.77 7.61 7.54
N ASP A 146 11.35 8.61 8.20
CA ASP A 146 12.38 9.49 7.64
C ASP A 146 11.98 10.09 6.27
N GLU A 147 10.68 10.40 6.13
CA GLU A 147 10.06 10.95 4.92
C GLU A 147 10.03 9.99 3.72
N TYR A 148 10.36 8.71 3.89
CA TYR A 148 10.17 7.73 2.84
C TYR A 148 8.70 7.62 2.46
N ILE A 149 8.42 7.55 1.16
CA ILE A 149 7.08 7.27 0.64
C ILE A 149 6.88 5.76 0.52
N LEU A 150 5.68 5.28 0.85
CA LEU A 150 5.39 3.85 0.79
C LEU A 150 5.26 3.37 -0.66
N SER A 151 5.82 2.21 -0.95
CA SER A 151 5.69 1.50 -2.23
C SER A 151 5.13 0.10 -1.99
N PRO A 152 3.98 -0.25 -2.61
CA PRO A 152 3.36 -1.56 -2.44
C PRO A 152 4.30 -2.71 -2.80
N TYR A 153 4.29 -3.74 -1.96
CA TYR A 153 5.12 -4.96 -2.10
C TYR A 153 6.63 -4.72 -2.01
N ARG A 154 7.07 -3.48 -1.74
CA ARG A 154 8.48 -3.12 -1.52
C ARG A 154 8.76 -2.68 -0.10
N THR A 155 7.86 -1.88 0.49
CA THR A 155 8.09 -1.33 1.82
C THR A 155 7.81 -2.37 2.90
N LEU A 156 8.75 -2.46 3.85
CA LEU A 156 8.58 -3.17 5.11
C LEU A 156 8.49 -2.17 6.26
N ALA A 157 7.52 -2.36 7.13
CA ALA A 157 7.60 -1.82 8.48
C ALA A 157 8.48 -2.74 9.33
N THR A 158 9.44 -2.15 10.04
CA THR A 158 10.47 -2.87 10.81
C THR A 158 10.67 -2.27 12.20
N ASP A 159 11.31 -3.00 13.09
CA ASP A 159 11.88 -2.44 14.31
C ASP A 159 13.23 -1.80 13.97
N LYS A 160 13.30 -0.47 14.00
CA LYS A 160 14.52 0.29 13.67
C LYS A 160 15.75 -0.04 14.53
N ARG A 161 15.56 -0.74 15.66
CA ARG A 161 16.66 -1.21 16.52
C ARG A 161 17.33 -2.46 15.95
N ILE A 162 16.62 -3.19 15.08
CA ILE A 162 17.09 -4.43 14.44
C ILE A 162 17.44 -4.19 12.97
N ILE A 163 16.58 -3.47 12.25
CA ILE A 163 16.77 -3.14 10.84
C ILE A 163 16.67 -1.63 10.68
N VAL A 164 17.81 -1.00 10.38
CA VAL A 164 17.91 0.46 10.23
C VAL A 164 17.06 0.91 9.04
N PRO A 165 16.30 2.02 9.16
CA PRO A 165 15.58 2.59 8.02
C PRO A 165 16.52 2.85 6.82
N GLY A 166 16.02 2.57 5.62
CA GLY A 166 16.82 2.63 4.39
C GLY A 166 17.57 1.34 4.05
N THR A 167 17.56 0.33 4.94
CA THR A 167 18.15 -0.97 4.63
C THR A 167 17.35 -1.68 3.53
N VAL A 168 18.07 -2.17 2.51
CA VAL A 168 17.50 -3.07 1.49
C VAL A 168 17.71 -4.51 1.95
N LEU A 169 16.63 -5.29 1.89
CA LEU A 169 16.61 -6.71 2.25
C LEU A 169 16.30 -7.55 1.01
N TYR A 170 16.96 -8.69 0.89
CA TYR A 170 16.60 -9.74 -0.04
C TYR A 170 15.99 -10.91 0.71
N ILE A 171 14.79 -11.32 0.33
CA ILE A 171 14.04 -12.46 0.88
C ILE A 171 13.90 -13.49 -0.23
N PRO A 172 14.69 -14.58 -0.22
CA PRO A 172 14.68 -15.60 -1.28
C PRO A 172 13.29 -16.19 -1.53
N GLU A 173 12.53 -16.43 -0.46
CA GLU A 173 11.19 -17.01 -0.53
C GLU A 173 10.18 -16.10 -1.26
N ALA A 174 10.44 -14.80 -1.35
CA ALA A 174 9.61 -13.86 -2.09
C ALA A 174 9.89 -13.88 -3.59
N ARG A 175 11.10 -14.30 -3.99
CA ARG A 175 11.46 -14.32 -5.41
C ARG A 175 10.61 -15.31 -6.20
N GLY A 176 10.07 -14.84 -7.33
CA GLY A 176 9.19 -15.64 -8.18
C GLY A 176 7.72 -15.69 -7.71
N ALA A 177 7.40 -15.11 -6.55
CA ALA A 177 6.02 -15.04 -6.08
C ALA A 177 5.15 -14.24 -7.06
N LYS A 178 3.99 -14.80 -7.40
CA LYS A 178 3.01 -14.15 -8.28
C LYS A 178 2.00 -13.38 -7.44
N ILE A 179 1.87 -12.11 -7.73
CA ILE A 179 0.93 -11.20 -7.07
C ILE A 179 -0.08 -10.72 -8.10
N ILE A 180 -1.35 -10.96 -7.86
CA ILE A 180 -2.43 -10.46 -8.71
C ILE A 180 -2.89 -9.12 -8.14
N LEU A 181 -2.71 -8.05 -8.92
CA LEU A 181 -3.17 -6.71 -8.57
C LEU A 181 -4.69 -6.57 -8.74
N ASN A 182 -5.28 -5.54 -8.13
CA ASN A 182 -6.71 -5.23 -8.30
C ASN A 182 -7.10 -4.98 -9.77
N SER A 183 -6.16 -4.55 -10.60
CA SER A 183 -6.33 -4.40 -12.06
C SER A 183 -6.38 -5.73 -12.83
N GLY A 184 -6.11 -6.86 -12.17
CA GLY A 184 -5.92 -8.17 -12.81
C GLY A 184 -4.52 -8.41 -13.39
N ARG A 185 -3.65 -7.40 -13.39
CA ARG A 185 -2.24 -7.59 -13.80
C ARG A 185 -1.49 -8.44 -12.79
N VAL A 186 -0.49 -9.17 -13.26
CA VAL A 186 0.33 -10.05 -12.41
C VAL A 186 1.74 -9.49 -12.30
N ILE A 187 2.20 -9.31 -11.06
CA ILE A 187 3.60 -9.05 -10.72
C ILE A 187 4.29 -10.38 -10.44
N THR A 188 5.54 -10.53 -10.89
CA THR A 188 6.46 -11.55 -10.41
C THR A 188 7.48 -10.86 -9.51
N HIS A 189 7.43 -11.11 -8.22
CA HIS A 189 8.29 -10.43 -7.25
C HIS A 189 9.75 -10.89 -7.40
N ASP A 190 10.69 -9.97 -7.31
CA ASP A 190 12.12 -10.25 -7.47
C ASP A 190 12.86 -10.51 -6.16
N GLY A 191 12.17 -10.46 -5.02
CA GLY A 191 12.71 -10.80 -3.71
C GLY A 191 13.25 -9.61 -2.90
N TYR A 192 13.31 -8.40 -3.47
CA TYR A 192 13.88 -7.25 -2.77
C TYR A 192 12.83 -6.39 -2.08
N PHE A 193 13.18 -5.94 -0.87
CA PHE A 193 12.36 -5.08 -0.01
C PHE A 193 13.19 -3.94 0.56
N PHE A 194 12.51 -2.91 1.03
CA PHE A 194 13.08 -1.71 1.61
C PHE A 194 12.50 -1.45 3.00
N ALA A 195 13.34 -1.30 4.02
CA ALA A 195 12.92 -0.95 5.37
C ALA A 195 12.59 0.56 5.43
N GLY A 196 11.38 0.91 5.04
CA GLY A 196 10.94 2.31 4.90
C GLY A 196 9.87 2.73 5.88
N ASP A 197 9.38 1.82 6.73
CA ASP A 197 8.27 2.14 7.64
C ASP A 197 8.46 1.54 9.04
N LYS A 198 7.54 1.90 9.94
CA LYS A 198 7.46 1.38 11.31
C LYS A 198 6.01 1.13 11.71
N GLY A 199 5.79 0.12 12.54
CA GLY A 199 4.51 -0.12 13.19
C GLY A 199 4.63 -0.09 14.72
N GLY A 200 3.60 0.40 15.41
CA GLY A 200 3.58 0.41 16.88
C GLY A 200 3.74 -0.98 17.48
N ALA A 201 3.20 -2.01 16.81
CA ALA A 201 3.26 -3.43 17.19
C ALA A 201 4.43 -4.20 16.54
N ILE A 202 5.17 -3.58 15.62
CA ILE A 202 6.30 -4.23 14.92
C ILE A 202 7.54 -4.11 15.78
N LYS A 203 7.95 -5.23 16.36
CA LYS A 203 9.05 -5.32 17.33
C LYS A 203 9.96 -6.51 17.03
N GLU A 204 11.23 -6.36 17.37
CA GLU A 204 12.25 -7.41 17.22
C GLU A 204 12.34 -7.89 15.77
N ASN A 205 12.25 -9.20 15.55
CA ASN A 205 12.31 -9.84 14.23
C ASN A 205 10.97 -9.91 13.48
N HIS A 206 9.96 -9.17 13.92
CA HIS A 206 8.71 -8.99 13.21
C HIS A 206 8.87 -7.95 12.11
N VAL A 207 8.40 -8.28 10.90
CA VAL A 207 8.25 -7.33 9.80
C VAL A 207 6.82 -7.34 9.28
N ASP A 208 6.37 -6.20 8.76
CA ASP A 208 5.03 -6.07 8.18
C ASP A 208 5.16 -5.59 6.75
N VAL A 209 4.61 -6.37 5.80
CA VAL A 209 4.75 -6.09 4.37
C VAL A 209 3.63 -5.17 3.91
N PHE A 210 3.98 -4.01 3.36
CA PHE A 210 3.01 -3.12 2.76
C PHE A 210 2.48 -3.67 1.44
N ILE A 211 1.16 -3.84 1.33
CA ILE A 211 0.51 -4.41 0.15
C ILE A 211 -0.33 -3.39 -0.65
N GLY A 212 -0.16 -2.09 -0.35
CA GLY A 212 -0.91 -1.04 -1.02
C GLY A 212 -2.40 -1.08 -0.68
N ILE A 213 -3.24 -0.83 -1.66
CA ILE A 213 -4.70 -0.86 -1.52
C ILE A 213 -5.31 -2.27 -1.74
N ASN A 214 -4.49 -3.26 -2.05
CA ASN A 214 -4.95 -4.61 -2.33
C ASN A 214 -5.16 -5.38 -1.02
N THR A 215 -6.33 -5.98 -0.85
CA THR A 215 -6.70 -6.76 0.35
C THR A 215 -6.84 -8.27 0.06
N ASN A 216 -6.52 -8.72 -1.15
CA ASN A 216 -6.66 -10.12 -1.56
C ASN A 216 -5.47 -10.97 -1.11
N ALA A 217 -5.22 -11.04 0.20
CA ALA A 217 -4.21 -11.94 0.76
C ALA A 217 -4.63 -13.44 0.64
N PRO A 218 -3.68 -14.39 0.69
CA PRO A 218 -2.25 -14.22 0.90
C PRO A 218 -1.48 -13.98 -0.40
N PHE A 219 -0.58 -12.97 -0.41
CA PHE A 219 0.27 -12.68 -1.56
C PHE A 219 1.54 -13.52 -1.57
N PHE A 220 2.09 -13.72 -0.37
CA PHE A 220 3.32 -14.47 -0.18
C PHE A 220 3.05 -15.73 0.64
N PRO A 221 3.20 -16.92 0.06
CA PRO A 221 2.88 -18.19 0.75
C PRO A 221 3.77 -18.45 1.96
N TRP A 222 4.92 -17.79 2.08
CA TRP A 222 5.84 -17.90 3.21
C TRP A 222 5.46 -17.00 4.40
N ILE A 223 4.65 -15.95 4.23
CA ILE A 223 4.12 -15.15 5.34
C ILE A 223 2.93 -15.86 5.95
N LYS A 224 3.05 -16.27 7.21
CA LYS A 224 2.04 -17.04 7.93
C LYS A 224 1.39 -16.29 9.10
N SER A 225 1.75 -15.02 9.31
CA SER A 225 1.27 -14.20 10.44
C SER A 225 1.43 -14.91 11.80
N ASN A 226 2.53 -15.63 11.94
CA ASN A 226 2.85 -16.44 13.12
C ASN A 226 4.35 -16.34 13.41
N LYS A 227 4.71 -15.93 14.64
CA LYS A 227 6.09 -15.74 15.08
C LYS A 227 6.96 -17.00 15.01
N ASP A 228 6.34 -18.19 15.06
CA ASP A 228 7.05 -19.47 14.99
C ASP A 228 7.28 -19.94 13.54
N LYS A 229 6.76 -19.20 12.57
CA LYS A 229 6.91 -19.44 11.13
C LYS A 229 7.83 -18.39 10.53
N THR A 230 9.12 -18.61 10.69
CA THR A 230 10.17 -17.69 10.28
C THR A 230 10.66 -17.98 8.87
N PHE A 231 11.31 -16.99 8.28
CA PHE A 231 12.03 -17.03 7.00
C PHE A 231 13.34 -16.28 7.12
N ASN A 232 14.21 -16.44 6.13
CA ASN A 232 15.49 -15.73 6.09
C ASN A 232 15.41 -14.49 5.22
N ALA A 233 16.04 -13.41 5.67
CA ALA A 233 16.34 -12.22 4.90
C ALA A 233 17.84 -11.94 4.93
N PHE A 234 18.35 -11.30 3.88
CA PHE A 234 19.76 -10.93 3.77
C PHE A 234 19.84 -9.43 3.52
N ILE A 235 20.78 -8.75 4.20
CA ILE A 235 21.08 -7.34 3.92
C ILE A 235 21.80 -7.25 2.58
N VAL A 236 21.28 -6.42 1.68
CA VAL A 236 21.82 -6.18 0.35
C VAL A 236 22.95 -5.15 0.42
N THR A 237 24.06 -5.41 -0.29
CA THR A 237 25.22 -4.53 -0.39
C THR A 237 25.44 -3.98 -1.80
N ASP A 238 24.68 -4.43 -2.79
CA ASP A 238 24.72 -3.88 -4.16
C ASP A 238 24.25 -2.42 -4.16
N LYS A 239 25.20 -1.52 -4.44
CA LYS A 239 24.95 -0.06 -4.40
C LYS A 239 23.90 0.41 -5.40
N LYS A 240 23.81 -0.27 -6.57
CA LYS A 240 22.83 0.11 -7.58
C LYS A 240 21.41 -0.22 -7.12
N ILE A 241 21.21 -1.43 -6.60
CA ILE A 241 19.89 -1.86 -6.08
C ILE A 241 19.48 -0.99 -4.89
N ILE A 242 20.43 -0.68 -3.99
CA ILE A 242 20.18 0.23 -2.85
C ILE A 242 19.76 1.62 -3.37
N SER A 243 20.49 2.17 -4.35
CA SER A 243 20.17 3.48 -4.94
C SER A 243 18.79 3.49 -5.59
N ASP A 244 18.48 2.49 -6.43
CA ASP A 244 17.22 2.41 -7.17
C ASP A 244 16.02 2.29 -6.22
N LEU A 245 16.14 1.45 -5.16
CA LEU A 245 15.07 1.31 -4.17
C LEU A 245 14.96 2.52 -3.25
N THR A 246 16.05 3.20 -2.94
CA THR A 246 16.01 4.48 -2.20
C THR A 246 15.30 5.55 -3.04
N GLU A 247 15.61 5.67 -4.32
CA GLU A 247 14.94 6.59 -5.24
C GLU A 247 13.43 6.30 -5.31
N LEU A 248 13.04 5.03 -5.42
CA LEU A 248 11.64 4.62 -5.41
C LEU A 248 10.88 5.10 -4.16
N HIS A 249 11.57 5.22 -3.03
CA HIS A 249 11.00 5.60 -1.73
C HIS A 249 11.23 7.07 -1.35
N THR A 250 11.91 7.88 -2.17
CA THR A 250 12.20 9.30 -1.85
C THR A 250 11.65 10.27 -2.89
N THR A 251 11.37 9.81 -4.10
CA THR A 251 10.85 10.65 -5.19
C THR A 251 9.42 10.26 -5.54
N PHE A 252 8.61 11.29 -5.87
CA PHE A 252 7.26 11.10 -6.40
C PHE A 252 6.97 12.07 -7.56
#